data_84680a0acc4b863452c367681de783c0
#
_entry.id   84680a0acc4b863452c367681de783c0
#
_cell.length_a   1.000
_cell.length_b   1.000
_cell.length_c   1.000
_cell.angle_alpha   90.00
_cell.angle_beta   90.00
_cell.angle_gamma   90.00
#
_symmetry.space_group_name_H-M   'P 1'
#
loop_
_entity.id
_entity.type
_entity.pdbx_description
1 polymer ?
#
loop_
_entity_poly.entity_id
_entity_poly.type
_entity_poly.pdbx_seq_one_letter_code
_entity_poly.pdbx_strand_id
1 'polypeptide(L)'
;MALDKQAFYSQYAQVAIEQQKRYGIPASITLAQMGLESGFGTSTPARRSNNFFGVKVGSSWTGAYDYYSDDRPNEKFRRYNNVMESIEDHSKVLMKSRYSHCQNYSPTDYVSWANGIKAGGYATEPDYAS
;
A
#
# COMPACT_ATOMS: atom_id res chain seq x y z
N MET A 1 -5.02 -23.95 3.08
CA MET A 1 -5.79 -23.37 1.96
C MET A 1 -4.86 -22.57 1.08
N ALA A 2 -4.87 -22.82 -0.21
CA ALA A 2 -4.01 -22.09 -1.14
C ALA A 2 -4.51 -20.65 -1.29
N LEU A 3 -3.55 -19.72 -1.44
CA LEU A 3 -3.88 -18.33 -1.73
C LEU A 3 -4.40 -18.22 -3.16
N ASP A 4 -5.52 -17.52 -3.34
CA ASP A 4 -6.05 -17.20 -4.67
C ASP A 4 -5.75 -15.73 -4.97
N LYS A 5 -4.61 -15.51 -5.59
CA LYS A 5 -4.15 -14.15 -5.94
C LYS A 5 -5.09 -13.47 -6.91
N GLN A 6 -5.64 -14.23 -7.86
CA GLN A 6 -6.56 -13.68 -8.84
C GLN A 6 -7.87 -13.23 -8.20
N ALA A 7 -8.41 -14.00 -7.26
CA ALA A 7 -9.60 -13.61 -6.53
C ALA A 7 -9.35 -12.35 -5.70
N PHE A 8 -8.17 -12.24 -5.09
CA PHE A 8 -7.78 -11.04 -4.34
C PHE A 8 -7.78 -9.81 -5.26
N TYR A 9 -7.11 -9.89 -6.39
CA TYR A 9 -7.05 -8.77 -7.32
C TYR A 9 -8.43 -8.42 -7.87
N SER A 10 -9.25 -9.42 -8.21
CA SER A 10 -10.60 -9.18 -8.70
C SER A 10 -11.47 -8.47 -7.67
N GLN A 11 -11.32 -8.83 -6.40
CA GLN A 11 -12.09 -8.23 -5.31
C GLN A 11 -11.82 -6.74 -5.17
N TYR A 12 -10.57 -6.31 -5.38
CA TYR A 12 -10.16 -4.93 -5.15
C TYR A 12 -9.92 -4.11 -6.42
N ALA A 13 -10.14 -4.71 -7.59
CA ALA A 13 -9.84 -4.05 -8.87
C ALA A 13 -10.63 -2.74 -9.05
N GLN A 14 -11.93 -2.74 -8.76
CA GLN A 14 -12.77 -1.56 -8.95
C GLN A 14 -12.32 -0.41 -8.05
N VAL A 15 -12.00 -0.70 -6.80
CA VAL A 15 -11.53 0.30 -5.85
C VAL A 15 -10.19 0.88 -6.31
N ALA A 16 -9.29 0.03 -6.80
CA ALA A 16 -7.99 0.48 -7.32
C ALA A 16 -8.16 1.40 -8.53
N ILE A 17 -9.11 1.10 -9.41
CA ILE A 17 -9.44 1.95 -10.56
C ILE A 17 -9.96 3.32 -10.07
N GLU A 18 -10.77 3.35 -9.04
CA GLU A 18 -11.26 4.61 -8.49
C GLU A 18 -10.12 5.44 -7.87
N GLN A 19 -9.16 4.81 -7.22
CA GLN A 19 -7.99 5.50 -6.71
C GLN A 19 -7.14 6.09 -7.85
N GLN A 20 -7.04 5.38 -8.97
CA GLN A 20 -6.37 5.90 -10.16
C GLN A 20 -7.07 7.17 -10.67
N LYS A 21 -8.39 7.17 -10.71
CA LYS A 21 -9.16 8.35 -11.15
C LYS A 21 -8.99 9.53 -10.20
N ARG A 22 -8.94 9.27 -8.89
CA ARG A 22 -8.87 10.33 -7.88
C ARG A 22 -7.47 10.89 -7.67
N TYR A 23 -6.46 10.02 -7.69
CA TYR A 23 -5.11 10.40 -7.30
C TYR A 23 -4.08 10.24 -8.41
N GLY A 24 -4.46 9.67 -9.54
CA GLY A 24 -3.53 9.42 -10.63
C GLY A 24 -2.55 8.28 -10.40
N ILE A 25 -2.80 7.44 -9.38
CA ILE A 25 -1.96 6.29 -9.08
C ILE A 25 -2.43 5.11 -9.91
N PRO A 26 -1.55 4.45 -10.68
CA PRO A 26 -1.97 3.30 -11.48
C PRO A 26 -2.66 2.23 -10.63
N ALA A 27 -3.81 1.72 -11.11
CA ALA A 27 -4.53 0.68 -10.40
C ALA A 27 -3.66 -0.54 -10.14
N SER A 28 -2.80 -0.90 -11.10
CA SER A 28 -1.87 -2.01 -10.97
C SER A 28 -0.88 -1.81 -9.81
N ILE A 29 -0.46 -0.59 -9.56
CA ILE A 29 0.45 -0.28 -8.44
C ILE A 29 -0.29 -0.46 -7.11
N THR A 30 -1.50 0.09 -6.99
CA THR A 30 -2.30 -0.09 -5.78
C THR A 30 -2.52 -1.57 -5.49
N LEU A 31 -2.90 -2.36 -6.49
CA LEU A 31 -3.15 -3.79 -6.33
C LEU A 31 -1.87 -4.56 -5.99
N ALA A 32 -0.77 -4.26 -6.67
CA ALA A 32 0.49 -4.95 -6.43
C ALA A 32 1.01 -4.69 -5.02
N GLN A 33 1.01 -3.44 -4.57
CA GLN A 33 1.44 -3.10 -3.22
C GLN A 33 0.52 -3.73 -2.17
N MET A 34 -0.80 -3.67 -2.41
CA MET A 34 -1.77 -4.27 -1.50
C MET A 34 -1.53 -5.77 -1.35
N GLY A 35 -1.32 -6.47 -2.45
CA GLY A 35 -1.04 -7.91 -2.43
C GLY A 35 0.27 -8.24 -1.74
N LEU A 36 1.35 -7.58 -2.13
CA LEU A 36 2.67 -7.86 -1.57
C LEU A 36 2.76 -7.53 -0.07
N GLU A 37 2.31 -6.35 0.32
CA GLU A 37 2.46 -5.89 1.70
C GLU A 37 1.54 -6.63 2.67
N SER A 38 0.40 -7.13 2.20
CA SER A 38 -0.55 -7.83 3.06
C SER A 38 -0.46 -9.35 2.98
N GLY A 39 0.45 -9.89 2.14
CA GLY A 39 0.46 -11.32 1.85
C GLY A 39 -0.89 -11.77 1.31
N PHE A 40 -1.46 -10.99 0.40
CA PHE A 40 -2.79 -11.21 -0.19
C PHE A 40 -3.88 -11.33 0.87
N GLY A 41 -3.78 -10.47 1.90
CA GLY A 41 -4.76 -10.38 2.96
C GLY A 41 -4.52 -11.32 4.13
N THR A 42 -3.42 -12.07 4.14
CA THR A 42 -3.15 -13.06 5.19
C THR A 42 -2.28 -12.55 6.33
N SER A 43 -1.62 -11.40 6.17
CA SER A 43 -0.72 -10.87 7.19
C SER A 43 -1.48 -10.50 8.48
N THR A 44 -0.78 -10.47 9.60
CA THR A 44 -1.38 -10.08 10.87
C THR A 44 -1.89 -8.63 10.84
N PRO A 45 -1.12 -7.64 10.33
CA PRO A 45 -1.65 -6.28 10.24
C PRO A 45 -2.90 -6.18 9.35
N ALA A 46 -2.98 -6.95 8.25
CA ALA A 46 -4.16 -6.95 7.38
C ALA A 46 -5.37 -7.50 8.12
N ARG A 47 -5.21 -8.62 8.82
CA ARG A 47 -6.33 -9.29 9.49
C ARG A 47 -6.80 -8.57 10.75
N ARG A 48 -5.88 -8.00 11.52
CA ARG A 48 -6.21 -7.42 12.83
C ARG A 48 -6.38 -5.90 12.80
N SER A 49 -5.66 -5.21 11.92
CA SER A 49 -5.67 -3.75 11.88
C SER A 49 -6.21 -3.20 10.58
N ASN A 50 -6.71 -4.04 9.68
CA ASN A 50 -7.17 -3.66 8.35
C ASN A 50 -6.08 -2.90 7.56
N ASN A 51 -4.82 -3.14 7.89
CA ASN A 51 -3.67 -2.46 7.30
C ASN A 51 -3.07 -3.36 6.21
N PHE A 52 -3.47 -3.12 4.96
CA PHE A 52 -3.12 -3.95 3.83
C PHE A 52 -1.86 -3.48 3.09
N PHE A 53 -1.29 -2.34 3.49
CA PHE A 53 -0.13 -1.77 2.81
C PHE A 53 1.11 -1.65 3.70
N GLY A 54 1.02 -2.17 4.92
CA GLY A 54 2.15 -2.13 5.85
C GLY A 54 2.51 -0.71 6.29
N VAL A 55 1.55 0.20 6.36
CA VAL A 55 1.82 1.60 6.67
C VAL A 55 2.08 1.77 8.15
N LYS A 56 3.25 2.32 8.48
CA LYS A 56 3.61 2.62 9.87
C LYS A 56 3.11 3.99 10.28
N VAL A 57 3.07 4.23 11.59
CA VAL A 57 2.53 5.47 12.15
C VAL A 57 3.24 6.71 11.61
N GLY A 58 4.57 6.70 11.58
CA GLY A 58 5.30 7.89 11.14
C GLY A 58 5.11 9.07 12.10
N SER A 59 5.31 10.28 11.59
CA SER A 59 5.29 11.50 12.43
C SER A 59 3.95 12.23 12.42
N SER A 60 3.09 11.97 11.46
CA SER A 60 1.86 12.75 11.27
C SER A 60 0.57 12.02 11.62
N TRP A 61 0.62 10.72 11.90
CA TRP A 61 -0.57 9.93 12.18
C TRP A 61 -1.05 10.16 13.61
N THR A 62 -2.32 10.53 13.76
CA THR A 62 -2.95 10.76 15.08
C THR A 62 -4.01 9.72 15.40
N GLY A 63 -4.26 8.76 14.52
CA GLY A 63 -5.28 7.73 14.72
C GLY A 63 -4.79 6.54 15.51
N ALA A 64 -5.60 5.49 15.53
CA ALA A 64 -5.29 4.25 16.25
C ALA A 64 -4.12 3.51 15.61
N TYR A 65 -3.43 2.70 16.41
CA TYR A 65 -2.32 1.90 15.94
C TYR A 65 -2.21 0.62 16.76
N ASP A 66 -1.51 -0.37 16.21
CA ASP A 66 -1.17 -1.61 16.88
C ASP A 66 0.32 -1.88 16.71
N TYR A 67 0.87 -2.69 17.61
CA TYR A 67 2.29 -3.07 17.57
C TYR A 67 2.45 -4.40 16.86
N TYR A 68 3.35 -4.45 15.89
CA TYR A 68 3.76 -5.69 15.22
C TYR A 68 5.26 -5.68 15.01
N SER A 69 5.84 -6.86 14.90
CA SER A 69 7.26 -6.98 14.56
C SER A 69 7.40 -7.23 13.06
N ASP A 70 8.32 -6.51 12.42
CA ASP A 70 8.75 -6.79 11.06
C ASP A 70 10.30 -6.83 11.07
N ASP A 71 10.99 -5.91 10.42
CA ASP A 71 12.45 -5.82 10.50
C ASP A 71 12.92 -5.45 11.91
N ARG A 72 12.07 -4.80 12.69
CA ARG A 72 12.32 -4.39 14.08
C ARG A 72 11.17 -4.86 14.96
N PRO A 73 11.44 -5.19 16.23
CA PRO A 73 10.36 -5.55 17.15
C PRO A 73 9.52 -4.33 17.53
N ASN A 74 8.24 -4.57 17.78
CA ASN A 74 7.31 -3.58 18.33
C ASN A 74 7.20 -2.30 17.51
N GLU A 75 7.12 -2.43 16.19
CA GLU A 75 6.85 -1.31 15.31
C GLU A 75 5.35 -0.95 15.39
N LYS A 76 5.06 0.36 15.33
CA LYS A 76 3.68 0.87 15.35
C LYS A 76 3.13 0.93 13.93
N PHE A 77 2.10 0.14 13.67
CA PHE A 77 1.40 0.14 12.39
C PHE A 77 0.05 0.84 12.56
N ARG A 78 -0.35 1.62 11.58
CA ARG A 78 -1.65 2.28 11.60
C ARG A 78 -2.76 1.26 11.62
N ARG A 79 -3.81 1.53 12.42
CA ARG A 79 -5.01 0.70 12.46
C ARG A 79 -6.17 1.46 11.83
N TYR A 80 -6.89 0.78 10.95
CA TYR A 80 -8.04 1.33 10.24
C TYR A 80 -9.31 0.60 10.64
N ASN A 81 -10.45 1.25 10.46
CA ASN A 81 -11.75 0.65 10.79
C ASN A 81 -12.19 -0.38 9.75
N ASN A 82 -11.69 -0.26 8.52
CA ASN A 82 -12.02 -1.19 7.44
C ASN A 82 -10.94 -1.10 6.35
N VAL A 83 -11.02 -2.02 5.37
CA VAL A 83 -10.03 -2.09 4.31
C VAL A 83 -10.06 -0.85 3.41
N MET A 84 -11.22 -0.24 3.23
CA MET A 84 -11.35 0.95 2.38
C MET A 84 -10.56 2.13 2.92
N GLU A 85 -10.52 2.31 4.24
CA GLU A 85 -9.68 3.34 4.86
C GLU A 85 -8.20 3.10 4.61
N SER A 86 -7.79 1.82 4.63
CA SER A 86 -6.40 1.45 4.33
C SER A 86 -6.03 1.84 2.89
N ILE A 87 -6.92 1.58 1.94
CA ILE A 87 -6.69 1.90 0.53
C ILE A 87 -6.62 3.41 0.32
N GLU A 88 -7.54 4.15 0.92
CA GLU A 88 -7.57 5.60 0.80
C GLU A 88 -6.31 6.23 1.43
N ASP A 89 -5.91 5.75 2.60
CA ASP A 89 -4.73 6.26 3.29
C ASP A 89 -3.44 5.94 2.52
N HIS A 90 -3.37 4.78 1.87
CA HIS A 90 -2.25 4.43 1.01
C HIS A 90 -2.07 5.46 -0.11
N SER A 91 -3.15 5.86 -0.75
CA SER A 91 -3.09 6.89 -1.79
C SER A 91 -2.56 8.20 -1.23
N LYS A 92 -3.02 8.59 -0.03
CA LYS A 92 -2.54 9.81 0.63
C LYS A 92 -1.05 9.72 0.99
N VAL A 93 -0.57 8.55 1.39
CA VAL A 93 0.86 8.34 1.65
C VAL A 93 1.67 8.59 0.38
N LEU A 94 1.19 8.11 -0.77
CA LEU A 94 1.89 8.31 -2.03
C LEU A 94 1.83 9.76 -2.54
N MET A 95 0.98 10.60 -1.96
CA MET A 95 0.94 12.03 -2.27
C MET A 95 1.94 12.83 -1.44
N LYS A 96 2.67 12.22 -0.51
CA LYS A 96 3.65 12.91 0.32
C LYS A 96 4.86 13.36 -0.50
N SER A 97 5.61 14.33 0.04
CA SER A 97 6.71 14.98 -0.68
C SER A 97 7.79 14.02 -1.18
N ARG A 98 8.09 12.96 -0.42
CA ARG A 98 9.12 11.98 -0.85
C ARG A 98 8.71 11.20 -2.11
N TYR A 99 7.42 11.23 -2.49
CA TYR A 99 6.92 10.60 -3.71
C TYR A 99 6.44 11.63 -4.73
N SER A 100 6.71 12.92 -4.52
CA SER A 100 6.19 13.98 -5.38
C SER A 100 6.62 13.82 -6.84
N HIS A 101 7.80 13.27 -7.08
CA HIS A 101 8.28 12.99 -8.44
C HIS A 101 7.36 12.02 -9.21
N CYS A 102 6.65 11.15 -8.51
CA CYS A 102 5.73 10.21 -9.14
C CYS A 102 4.51 10.90 -9.74
N GLN A 103 4.15 12.06 -9.24
CA GLN A 103 2.96 12.80 -9.71
C GLN A 103 3.13 13.32 -11.13
N ASN A 104 4.36 13.33 -11.66
CA ASN A 104 4.63 13.69 -13.04
C ASN A 104 4.48 12.52 -14.00
N TYR A 105 4.32 11.29 -13.48
CA TYR A 105 4.15 10.11 -14.31
C TYR A 105 2.72 9.95 -14.76
N SER A 106 2.52 9.37 -15.95
CA SER A 106 1.18 8.99 -16.41
C SER A 106 0.53 8.03 -15.43
N PRO A 107 -0.79 8.14 -15.17
CA PRO A 107 -1.51 7.17 -14.32
C PRO A 107 -1.48 5.74 -14.84
N THR A 108 -1.03 5.51 -16.08
CA THR A 108 -0.91 4.17 -16.64
C THR A 108 0.53 3.69 -16.74
N ASP A 109 1.52 4.52 -16.38
CA ASP A 109 2.94 4.17 -16.44
C ASP A 109 3.36 3.48 -15.14
N TYR A 110 2.94 2.23 -14.96
CA TYR A 110 3.20 1.50 -13.73
C TYR A 110 4.70 1.25 -13.50
N VAL A 111 5.51 1.15 -14.55
CA VAL A 111 6.95 0.90 -14.42
C VAL A 111 7.63 2.10 -13.76
N SER A 112 7.37 3.31 -14.25
CA SER A 112 7.92 4.53 -13.64
C SER A 112 7.44 4.70 -12.21
N TRP A 113 6.15 4.43 -11.95
CA TRP A 113 5.58 4.50 -10.60
C TRP A 113 6.27 3.52 -9.66
N ALA A 114 6.45 2.25 -10.08
CA ALA A 114 7.09 1.24 -9.23
C ALA A 114 8.51 1.65 -8.86
N ASN A 115 9.29 2.12 -9.84
CA ASN A 115 10.66 2.57 -9.60
C ASN A 115 10.70 3.83 -8.72
N GLY A 116 9.79 4.77 -8.94
CA GLY A 116 9.70 5.99 -8.16
C GLY A 116 9.32 5.73 -6.70
N ILE A 117 8.41 4.82 -6.46
CA ILE A 117 8.00 4.43 -5.11
C ILE A 117 9.17 3.78 -4.37
N LYS A 118 9.91 2.90 -5.05
CA LYS A 118 11.11 2.28 -4.48
C LYS A 118 12.16 3.34 -4.17
N ALA A 119 12.38 4.29 -5.08
CA ALA A 119 13.33 5.38 -4.88
C ALA A 119 12.92 6.26 -3.70
N GLY A 120 11.63 6.41 -3.44
CA GLY A 120 11.10 7.14 -2.29
C GLY A 120 11.18 6.39 -0.97
N GLY A 121 11.66 5.15 -0.97
CA GLY A 121 11.90 4.38 0.25
C GLY A 121 10.70 3.60 0.78
N TYR A 122 9.68 3.33 -0.05
CA TYR A 122 8.51 2.59 0.41
C TYR A 122 8.85 1.15 0.80
N ALA A 123 9.67 0.49 -0.01
CA ALA A 123 10.09 -0.88 0.24
C ALA A 123 11.60 -1.01 0.04
N THR A 124 12.20 -1.92 0.79
CA THR A 124 13.65 -2.14 0.78
C THR A 124 14.07 -3.41 0.03
N GLU A 125 13.13 -4.29 -0.34
CA GLU A 125 13.45 -5.48 -1.10
C GLU A 125 14.00 -5.12 -2.48
N PRO A 126 15.12 -5.74 -2.90
CA PRO A 126 15.76 -5.37 -4.17
C PRO A 126 14.86 -5.61 -5.40
N ASP A 127 13.94 -6.55 -5.33
CA ASP A 127 13.07 -6.94 -6.45
C ASP A 127 11.67 -6.34 -6.38
N TYR A 128 11.46 -5.37 -5.51
CA TYR A 128 10.11 -4.81 -5.29
C TYR A 128 9.51 -4.23 -6.56
N ALA A 129 10.32 -3.58 -7.39
CA ALA A 129 9.85 -2.93 -8.61
C ALA A 129 9.83 -3.85 -9.84
N SER A 130 10.24 -5.10 -9.69
CA SER A 130 10.29 -6.02 -10.83
C SER A 130 8.96 -6.75 -11.14
#